data_99929368078e4f3eaf54cf8724578bf1
#
_entry.id   99929368078e4f3eaf54cf8724578bf1
#
_cell.length_a   1.000
_cell.length_b   1.000
_cell.length_c   1.000
_cell.angle_alpha   90.00
_cell.angle_beta   90.00
_cell.angle_gamma   90.00
#
_symmetry.space_group_name_H-M   'P 1'
#
loop_
_entity.id
_entity.type
_entity.pdbx_description
1 polymer ?
#
loop_
_entity_poly.entity_id
_entity_poly.type
_entity_poly.pdbx_seq_one_letter_code
_entity_poly.pdbx_strand_id
1 'polypeptide(L)'
;NVVVVDGDMRRPKLAQYLGAVGSVGFSNVLSGGATLDDAIQATRFPRLSVLTSGAVPPNPSELLASQAAKKVLSDLKARFDYVIVDSSPLLAVTDAAIIAASSDGVLVMTRFGSTKREQLAHAIKSLEDVGAPVLGSVFTMTPARGASSYSYNYGYYGEGEAGKPEVSTTSPVSGRRRADRRKQEVSGSE
;
A
#
# COMPACT_ATOMS: atom_id res chain seq x y z
N ASN A 1 -3.45 20.22 -0.56
CA ASN A 1 -3.70 19.81 0.82
C ASN A 1 -4.24 18.37 0.83
N VAL A 2 -3.71 17.52 1.71
CA VAL A 2 -4.09 16.10 1.80
C VAL A 2 -4.57 15.82 3.22
N VAL A 3 -5.60 15.01 3.35
CA VAL A 3 -5.97 14.40 4.63
C VAL A 3 -5.90 12.88 4.51
N VAL A 4 -5.29 12.24 5.50
CA VAL A 4 -5.33 10.79 5.66
C VAL A 4 -6.29 10.46 6.79
N VAL A 5 -7.25 9.59 6.51
CA VAL A 5 -8.28 9.15 7.44
C VAL A 5 -8.01 7.71 7.85
N ASP A 6 -7.96 7.44 9.15
CA ASP A 6 -7.86 6.09 9.69
C ASP A 6 -9.25 5.45 9.73
N GLY A 7 -9.61 4.74 8.68
CA GLY A 7 -10.85 3.98 8.55
C GLY A 7 -10.76 2.56 9.10
N ASP A 8 -9.56 2.08 9.51
CA ASP A 8 -9.44 0.82 10.25
C ASP A 8 -9.78 1.00 11.73
N MET A 9 -11.07 1.11 12.02
CA MET A 9 -11.55 1.26 13.39
C MET A 9 -11.35 0.01 14.26
N ARG A 10 -10.90 -1.11 13.68
CA ARG A 10 -10.65 -2.36 14.41
C ARG A 10 -9.22 -2.44 14.94
N ARG A 11 -8.25 -1.95 14.15
CA ARG A 11 -6.81 -1.97 14.48
C ARG A 11 -6.13 -0.68 14.03
N PRO A 12 -6.56 0.48 14.54
CA PRO A 12 -6.06 1.78 14.10
C PRO A 12 -4.54 1.90 14.32
N LYS A 13 -3.84 2.50 13.36
CA LYS A 13 -2.38 2.65 13.41
C LYS A 13 -1.88 4.03 12.97
N LEU A 14 -2.69 4.82 12.26
CA LEU A 14 -2.23 6.09 11.72
C LEU A 14 -1.79 7.08 12.80
N ALA A 15 -2.48 7.11 13.96
CA ALA A 15 -2.08 7.94 15.08
C ALA A 15 -0.63 7.67 15.50
N GLN A 16 -0.26 6.39 15.62
CA GLN A 16 1.10 5.97 15.98
C GLN A 16 2.14 6.36 14.93
N TYR A 17 1.83 6.16 13.64
CA TYR A 17 2.77 6.44 12.55
C TYR A 17 3.00 7.93 12.31
N LEU A 18 1.97 8.74 12.49
CA LEU A 18 2.02 10.18 12.24
C LEU A 18 2.30 11.01 13.51
N GLY A 19 2.38 10.37 14.69
CA GLY A 19 2.59 11.06 15.96
C GLY A 19 1.40 11.92 16.38
N ALA A 20 0.18 11.50 16.01
CA ALA A 20 -1.07 12.20 16.32
C ALA A 20 -1.75 11.65 17.58
N VAL A 21 -2.68 12.41 18.14
CA VAL A 21 -3.52 11.97 19.27
C VAL A 21 -4.63 11.06 18.75
N GLY A 22 -4.72 9.85 19.30
CA GLY A 22 -5.68 8.83 18.84
C GLY A 22 -6.98 8.74 19.64
N SER A 23 -7.18 9.56 20.68
CA SER A 23 -8.34 9.46 21.57
C SER A 23 -9.62 10.03 20.97
N VAL A 24 -9.52 11.03 20.10
CA VAL A 24 -10.63 11.65 19.37
C VAL A 24 -10.34 11.55 17.88
N GLY A 25 -11.31 11.09 17.10
CA GLY A 25 -11.13 10.89 15.68
C GLY A 25 -12.42 10.53 14.95
N PHE A 26 -12.29 9.81 13.87
CA PHE A 26 -13.37 9.53 12.92
C PHE A 26 -14.60 8.89 13.60
N SER A 27 -14.41 7.87 14.44
CA SER A 27 -15.50 7.21 15.16
C SER A 27 -16.28 8.18 16.09
N ASN A 28 -15.56 9.11 16.74
CA ASN A 28 -16.18 10.12 17.60
C ASN A 28 -17.01 11.13 16.79
N VAL A 29 -16.51 11.53 15.62
CA VAL A 29 -17.26 12.42 14.71
C VAL A 29 -18.51 11.72 14.20
N LEU A 30 -18.41 10.46 13.78
CA LEU A 30 -19.54 9.69 13.26
C LEU A 30 -20.62 9.44 14.31
N SER A 31 -20.25 9.30 15.58
CA SER A 31 -21.18 9.13 16.68
C SER A 31 -21.71 10.45 17.27
N GLY A 32 -21.26 11.60 16.74
CA GLY A 32 -21.66 12.91 17.22
C GLY A 32 -20.96 13.36 18.51
N GLY A 33 -19.94 12.65 18.95
CA GLY A 33 -19.15 12.96 20.17
C GLY A 33 -18.07 14.02 19.97
N ALA A 34 -17.76 14.40 18.73
CA ALA A 34 -16.80 15.46 18.38
C ALA A 34 -17.17 16.11 17.05
N THR A 35 -16.70 17.32 16.83
CA THR A 35 -16.80 17.97 15.50
C THR A 35 -15.64 17.53 14.62
N LEU A 36 -15.81 17.66 13.30
CA LEU A 36 -14.75 17.34 12.34
C LEU A 36 -13.52 18.25 12.54
N ASP A 37 -13.74 19.50 12.92
CA ASP A 37 -12.68 20.48 13.16
C ASP A 37 -11.86 20.13 14.41
N ASP A 38 -12.48 19.60 15.45
CA ASP A 38 -11.79 19.14 16.67
C ASP A 38 -10.98 17.85 16.44
N ALA A 39 -11.39 17.03 15.46
CA ALA A 39 -10.81 15.73 15.23
C ALA A 39 -9.66 15.73 14.18
N ILE A 40 -9.66 16.69 13.26
CA ILE A 40 -8.59 16.83 12.26
C ILE A 40 -7.35 17.44 12.94
N GLN A 41 -6.20 16.79 12.75
CA GLN A 41 -4.93 17.23 13.31
C GLN A 41 -3.92 17.52 12.19
N ALA A 42 -3.15 18.60 12.35
CA ALA A 42 -1.98 18.85 11.53
C ALA A 42 -0.89 17.82 11.84
N THR A 43 -0.13 17.40 10.85
CA THR A 43 1.03 16.52 11.03
C THR A 43 2.33 17.31 10.95
N ARG A 44 3.46 16.65 11.24
CA ARG A 44 4.81 17.22 11.01
C ARG A 44 5.11 17.48 9.52
N PHE A 45 4.34 16.91 8.63
CA PHE A 45 4.52 17.09 7.18
C PHE A 45 3.67 18.27 6.70
N PRO A 46 4.26 19.24 6.00
CA PRO A 46 3.51 20.37 5.47
C PRO A 46 2.37 19.91 4.54
N ARG A 47 1.20 20.53 4.68
CA ARG A 47 -0.01 20.27 3.86
C ARG A 47 -0.60 18.85 4.01
N LEU A 48 -0.18 18.10 5.02
CA LEU A 48 -0.74 16.81 5.39
C LEU A 48 -1.44 16.90 6.73
N SER A 49 -2.73 16.64 6.76
CA SER A 49 -3.56 16.48 7.96
C SER A 49 -3.91 15.01 8.18
N VAL A 50 -4.29 14.68 9.39
CA VAL A 50 -4.76 13.34 9.75
C VAL A 50 -6.06 13.43 10.52
N LEU A 51 -6.99 12.54 10.19
CA LEU A 51 -8.15 12.20 10.98
C LEU A 51 -7.94 10.78 11.50
N THR A 52 -7.53 10.66 12.76
CA THR A 52 -7.30 9.36 13.40
C THR A 52 -8.61 8.59 13.57
N SER A 53 -8.57 7.30 13.85
CA SER A 53 -9.78 6.50 14.04
C SER A 53 -10.64 6.94 15.23
N GLY A 54 -9.99 7.45 16.29
CA GLY A 54 -10.66 7.72 17.55
C GLY A 54 -10.85 6.45 18.40
N ALA A 55 -11.82 6.47 19.30
CA ALA A 55 -12.18 5.32 20.13
C ALA A 55 -12.71 4.16 19.28
N VAL A 56 -12.30 2.93 19.61
CA VAL A 56 -12.77 1.73 18.89
C VAL A 56 -14.27 1.51 19.17
N PRO A 57 -15.13 1.61 18.14
CA PRO A 57 -16.57 1.42 18.33
C PRO A 57 -16.93 -0.06 18.37
N PRO A 58 -18.06 -0.45 19.00
CA PRO A 58 -18.51 -1.83 19.02
C PRO A 58 -18.95 -2.37 17.64
N ASN A 59 -19.40 -1.50 16.74
CA ASN A 59 -19.97 -1.81 15.44
C ASN A 59 -19.37 -0.96 14.29
N PRO A 60 -18.08 -1.16 13.94
CA PRO A 60 -17.39 -0.36 12.91
C PRO A 60 -18.11 -0.32 11.56
N SER A 61 -18.57 -1.47 11.06
CA SER A 61 -19.18 -1.58 9.72
C SER A 61 -20.49 -0.76 9.62
N GLU A 62 -21.32 -0.79 10.66
CA GLU A 62 -22.58 0.00 10.69
C GLU A 62 -22.28 1.50 10.73
N LEU A 63 -21.27 1.87 11.54
CA LEU A 63 -20.86 3.26 11.66
C LEU A 63 -20.32 3.80 10.33
N LEU A 64 -19.51 3.03 9.63
CA LEU A 64 -18.98 3.37 8.31
C LEU A 64 -20.06 3.40 7.22
N ALA A 65 -21.11 2.58 7.32
CA ALA A 65 -22.23 2.58 6.40
C ALA A 65 -23.25 3.71 6.66
N SER A 66 -23.11 4.46 7.75
CA SER A 66 -24.04 5.49 8.17
C SER A 66 -24.07 6.70 7.23
N GLN A 67 -25.17 7.48 7.27
CA GLN A 67 -25.24 8.76 6.58
C GLN A 67 -24.23 9.78 7.14
N ALA A 68 -23.90 9.66 8.42
CA ALA A 68 -22.85 10.50 9.04
C ALA A 68 -21.49 10.27 8.36
N ALA A 69 -21.11 9.02 8.07
CA ALA A 69 -19.88 8.72 7.36
C ALA A 69 -19.85 9.33 5.96
N LYS A 70 -20.91 9.19 5.20
CA LYS A 70 -21.06 9.81 3.86
C LYS A 70 -20.92 11.32 3.93
N LYS A 71 -21.57 11.95 4.91
CA LYS A 71 -21.49 13.40 5.13
C LYS A 71 -20.06 13.83 5.46
N VAL A 72 -19.40 13.16 6.40
CA VAL A 72 -18.02 13.49 6.78
C VAL A 72 -17.05 13.34 5.61
N LEU A 73 -17.14 12.26 4.82
CA LEU A 73 -16.32 12.08 3.63
C LEU A 73 -16.58 13.17 2.58
N SER A 74 -17.83 13.59 2.40
CA SER A 74 -18.18 14.71 1.53
C SER A 74 -17.62 16.04 2.03
N ASP A 75 -17.71 16.31 3.34
CA ASP A 75 -17.17 17.51 3.96
C ASP A 75 -15.62 17.57 3.82
N LEU A 76 -14.95 16.41 3.95
CA LEU A 76 -13.51 16.29 3.72
C LEU A 76 -13.13 16.56 2.26
N LYS A 77 -13.88 16.00 1.30
CA LYS A 77 -13.67 16.27 -0.14
C LYS A 77 -13.83 17.74 -0.50
N ALA A 78 -14.68 18.48 0.21
CA ALA A 78 -14.85 19.93 0.00
C ALA A 78 -13.68 20.76 0.55
N ARG A 79 -12.90 20.23 1.48
CA ARG A 79 -11.82 20.95 2.19
C ARG A 79 -10.42 20.60 1.71
N PHE A 80 -10.22 19.40 1.17
CA PHE A 80 -8.91 18.87 0.80
C PHE A 80 -8.86 18.46 -0.67
N ASP A 81 -7.70 18.66 -1.29
CA ASP A 81 -7.46 18.25 -2.67
C ASP A 81 -7.48 16.71 -2.83
N TYR A 82 -7.01 16.00 -1.78
CA TYR A 82 -7.03 14.55 -1.69
C TYR A 82 -7.46 14.08 -0.31
N VAL A 83 -8.37 13.10 -0.29
CA VAL A 83 -8.81 12.37 0.91
C VAL A 83 -8.38 10.93 0.73
N ILE A 84 -7.41 10.48 1.52
CA ILE A 84 -6.90 9.10 1.50
C ILE A 84 -7.45 8.39 2.72
N VAL A 85 -8.22 7.32 2.51
CA VAL A 85 -8.78 6.53 3.61
C VAL A 85 -8.02 5.22 3.71
N ASP A 86 -7.29 5.02 4.80
CA ASP A 86 -6.74 3.72 5.18
C ASP A 86 -7.85 2.84 5.73
N SER A 87 -7.86 1.56 5.40
CA SER A 87 -8.97 0.67 5.76
C SER A 87 -8.49 -0.71 6.21
N SER A 88 -9.36 -1.41 6.91
CA SER A 88 -9.17 -2.83 7.26
C SER A 88 -8.97 -3.68 6.01
N PRO A 89 -8.30 -4.86 6.12
CA PRO A 89 -8.10 -5.76 4.98
C PRO A 89 -9.42 -6.19 4.35
N LEU A 90 -9.59 -5.96 3.05
CA LEU A 90 -10.83 -6.15 2.29
C LEU A 90 -11.41 -7.57 2.39
N LEU A 91 -10.55 -8.61 2.41
CA LEU A 91 -11.00 -10.01 2.46
C LEU A 91 -11.32 -10.50 3.88
N ALA A 92 -11.05 -9.69 4.90
CA ALA A 92 -11.29 -10.07 6.29
C ALA A 92 -12.63 -9.54 6.83
N VAL A 93 -13.04 -8.35 6.39
CA VAL A 93 -14.24 -7.64 6.88
C VAL A 93 -14.83 -6.77 5.78
N THR A 94 -16.10 -6.38 5.94
CA THR A 94 -16.84 -5.60 4.94
C THR A 94 -16.51 -4.09 4.97
N ASP A 95 -15.78 -3.63 5.98
CA ASP A 95 -15.49 -2.21 6.21
C ASP A 95 -14.86 -1.53 5.00
N ALA A 96 -13.85 -2.17 4.40
CA ALA A 96 -13.17 -1.66 3.22
C ALA A 96 -14.10 -1.55 1.99
N ALA A 97 -14.98 -2.53 1.79
CA ALA A 97 -15.96 -2.49 0.69
C ALA A 97 -16.98 -1.36 0.88
N ILE A 98 -17.41 -1.10 2.12
CA ILE A 98 -18.33 0.00 2.46
C ILE A 98 -17.69 1.35 2.15
N ILE A 99 -16.43 1.56 2.54
CA ILE A 99 -15.68 2.77 2.25
C ILE A 99 -15.46 2.91 0.73
N ALA A 100 -15.07 1.83 0.07
CA ALA A 100 -14.80 1.78 -1.36
C ALA A 100 -16.00 2.22 -2.21
N ALA A 101 -17.22 1.77 -1.84
CA ALA A 101 -18.46 2.13 -2.53
C ALA A 101 -18.77 3.65 -2.49
N SER A 102 -18.13 4.41 -1.58
CA SER A 102 -18.28 5.87 -1.44
C SER A 102 -17.05 6.64 -1.92
N SER A 103 -16.04 5.95 -2.46
CA SER A 103 -14.77 6.51 -2.89
C SER A 103 -14.75 6.75 -4.39
N ASP A 104 -13.93 7.71 -4.85
CA ASP A 104 -13.74 7.97 -6.28
C ASP A 104 -12.81 6.93 -6.93
N GLY A 105 -12.08 6.14 -6.12
CA GLY A 105 -11.25 5.05 -6.58
C GLY A 105 -10.52 4.31 -5.46
N VAL A 106 -10.07 3.10 -5.76
CA VAL A 106 -9.39 2.21 -4.83
C VAL A 106 -8.02 1.81 -5.35
N LEU A 107 -7.00 1.94 -4.50
CA LEU A 107 -5.68 1.34 -4.70
C LEU A 107 -5.59 0.06 -3.88
N VAL A 108 -5.44 -1.07 -4.56
CA VAL A 108 -5.34 -2.38 -3.91
C VAL A 108 -3.89 -2.65 -3.49
N MET A 109 -3.65 -2.72 -2.18
CA MET A 109 -2.32 -3.01 -1.64
C MET A 109 -2.06 -4.51 -1.62
N THR A 110 -0.97 -4.95 -2.26
CA THR A 110 -0.54 -6.34 -2.28
C THR A 110 0.88 -6.47 -1.73
N ARG A 111 1.18 -7.58 -1.07
CA ARG A 111 2.48 -7.80 -0.43
C ARG A 111 3.25 -8.93 -1.12
N PHE A 112 4.50 -8.65 -1.47
CA PHE A 112 5.42 -9.65 -2.02
C PHE A 112 5.56 -10.86 -1.10
N GLY A 113 5.53 -12.07 -1.67
CA GLY A 113 5.69 -13.33 -0.93
C GLY A 113 4.54 -13.69 0.03
N SER A 114 3.47 -12.87 0.10
CA SER A 114 2.34 -13.09 1.01
C SER A 114 0.99 -13.12 0.28
N THR A 115 0.70 -12.12 -0.55
CA THR A 115 -0.58 -12.04 -1.26
C THR A 115 -0.59 -13.01 -2.44
N LYS A 116 -1.52 -13.96 -2.45
CA LYS A 116 -1.73 -14.92 -3.53
C LYS A 116 -2.56 -14.30 -4.66
N ARG A 117 -2.40 -14.81 -5.88
CA ARG A 117 -3.16 -14.34 -7.07
C ARG A 117 -4.67 -14.47 -6.88
N GLU A 118 -5.12 -15.59 -6.29
CA GLU A 118 -6.53 -15.85 -6.02
C GLU A 118 -7.11 -14.86 -5.02
N GLN A 119 -6.33 -14.44 -4.03
CA GLN A 119 -6.73 -13.42 -3.07
C GLN A 119 -6.89 -12.05 -3.75
N LEU A 120 -5.96 -11.67 -4.64
CA LEU A 120 -6.08 -10.44 -5.41
C LEU A 120 -7.30 -10.47 -6.33
N ALA A 121 -7.51 -11.57 -7.06
CA ALA A 121 -8.67 -11.73 -7.94
C ALA A 121 -9.99 -11.62 -7.15
N HIS A 122 -10.06 -12.26 -5.97
CA HIS A 122 -11.24 -12.18 -5.10
C HIS A 122 -11.45 -10.75 -4.57
N ALA A 123 -10.36 -10.05 -4.19
CA ALA A 123 -10.45 -8.67 -3.75
C ALA A 123 -10.99 -7.74 -4.85
N ILE A 124 -10.47 -7.87 -6.08
CA ILE A 124 -10.94 -7.08 -7.23
C ILE A 124 -12.43 -7.35 -7.47
N LYS A 125 -12.84 -8.63 -7.53
CA LYS A 125 -14.24 -8.99 -7.70
C LYS A 125 -15.14 -8.40 -6.61
N SER A 126 -14.72 -8.43 -5.35
CA SER A 126 -15.48 -7.84 -4.24
C SER A 126 -15.64 -6.32 -4.38
N LEU A 127 -14.66 -5.63 -4.97
CA LEU A 127 -14.77 -4.19 -5.26
C LEU A 127 -15.70 -3.93 -6.45
N GLU A 128 -15.63 -4.75 -7.50
CA GLU A 128 -16.53 -4.69 -8.65
C GLU A 128 -17.99 -4.91 -8.23
N ASP A 129 -18.24 -5.89 -7.34
CA ASP A 129 -19.58 -6.23 -6.84
C ASP A 129 -20.25 -5.05 -6.09
N VAL A 130 -19.45 -4.13 -5.50
CA VAL A 130 -19.97 -2.90 -4.87
C VAL A 130 -19.84 -1.66 -5.76
N GLY A 131 -19.44 -1.82 -7.02
CA GLY A 131 -19.30 -0.75 -7.99
C GLY A 131 -18.15 0.22 -7.71
N ALA A 132 -17.15 -0.19 -6.94
CA ALA A 132 -15.99 0.65 -6.59
C ALA A 132 -14.96 0.66 -7.73
N PRO A 133 -14.54 1.85 -8.25
CA PRO A 133 -13.55 1.93 -9.31
C PRO A 133 -12.16 1.49 -8.80
N VAL A 134 -11.57 0.46 -9.40
CA VAL A 134 -10.20 0.04 -9.09
C VAL A 134 -9.22 0.82 -9.95
N LEU A 135 -8.42 1.70 -9.35
CA LEU A 135 -7.41 2.52 -10.03
C LEU A 135 -6.14 1.73 -10.35
N GLY A 136 -5.87 0.67 -9.58
CA GLY A 136 -4.70 -0.17 -9.76
C GLY A 136 -4.28 -0.88 -8.49
N SER A 137 -3.10 -1.51 -8.54
CA SER A 137 -2.53 -2.18 -7.37
C SER A 137 -1.11 -1.68 -7.07
N VAL A 138 -0.77 -1.64 -5.78
CA VAL A 138 0.57 -1.32 -5.29
C VAL A 138 1.18 -2.58 -4.68
N PHE A 139 2.34 -2.97 -5.20
CA PHE A 139 3.06 -4.16 -4.76
C PHE A 139 4.13 -3.76 -3.75
N THR A 140 3.93 -4.12 -2.48
CA THR A 140 4.78 -3.70 -1.37
C THR A 140 5.75 -4.80 -0.94
N MET A 141 6.76 -4.44 -0.12
CA MET A 141 7.76 -5.34 0.45
C MET A 141 8.55 -6.14 -0.60
N THR A 142 8.72 -5.58 -1.79
CA THR A 142 9.58 -6.15 -2.82
C THR A 142 11.04 -6.05 -2.39
N PRO A 143 11.86 -7.12 -2.54
CA PRO A 143 13.28 -7.07 -2.22
C PRO A 143 13.99 -5.97 -3.01
N ALA A 144 14.80 -5.16 -2.35
CA ALA A 144 15.49 -4.04 -2.98
C ALA A 144 16.61 -4.47 -3.94
N ARG A 145 17.16 -5.71 -3.79
CA ARG A 145 18.19 -6.28 -4.69
C ARG A 145 18.25 -7.81 -4.60
N GLY A 146 18.33 -8.46 -5.78
CA GLY A 146 19.02 -9.73 -6.00
C GLY A 146 18.38 -11.00 -5.47
N ALA A 147 17.31 -11.44 -6.09
CA ALA A 147 17.02 -12.84 -6.40
C ALA A 147 15.75 -12.87 -7.27
N SER A 148 15.89 -12.47 -8.46
CA SER A 148 15.11 -12.76 -9.66
C SER A 148 15.11 -11.52 -10.54
N SER A 149 15.83 -11.56 -11.63
CA SER A 149 15.93 -10.49 -12.62
C SER A 149 14.61 -10.36 -13.39
N TYR A 150 13.64 -9.73 -12.77
CA TYR A 150 12.56 -9.05 -13.48
C TYR A 150 12.78 -7.55 -13.29
N SER A 151 13.80 -7.05 -13.99
CA SER A 151 13.95 -5.62 -14.23
C SER A 151 12.83 -5.20 -15.17
N TYR A 152 11.68 -4.83 -14.63
CA TYR A 152 10.74 -4.01 -15.38
C TYR A 152 11.35 -2.60 -15.45
N ASN A 153 12.09 -2.39 -16.55
CA ASN A 153 12.51 -1.07 -16.97
C ASN A 153 11.24 -0.29 -17.37
N TYR A 154 10.65 0.43 -16.43
CA TYR A 154 9.70 1.47 -16.73
C TYR A 154 10.48 2.62 -17.34
N GLY A 155 10.70 2.53 -18.68
CA GLY A 155 11.14 3.67 -19.46
C GLY A 155 10.08 4.76 -19.38
N TYR A 156 10.43 5.85 -18.74
CA TYR A 156 9.73 7.11 -18.85
C TYR A 156 9.65 7.47 -20.33
N TYR A 157 8.44 7.56 -20.89
CA TYR A 157 8.20 8.24 -22.13
C TYR A 157 8.38 9.73 -21.90
N GLY A 158 9.60 10.20 -22.17
CA GLY A 158 9.92 11.60 -22.34
C GLY A 158 10.51 11.73 -23.75
N GLU A 159 9.79 12.40 -24.65
CA GLU A 159 10.29 12.81 -25.96
C GLU A 159 11.54 13.69 -25.81
N GLY A 160 12.59 13.39 -26.62
CA GLY A 160 13.80 14.24 -26.67
C GLY A 160 14.91 13.52 -27.43
N GLU A 161 15.23 14.06 -28.60
CA GLU A 161 16.16 13.63 -29.65
C GLU A 161 17.55 13.15 -29.26
N ALA A 162 18.01 12.19 -30.08
CA ALA A 162 19.37 12.01 -30.64
C ALA A 162 20.57 11.81 -29.71
N GLY A 163 21.15 10.62 -29.81
CA GLY A 163 22.50 10.32 -29.33
C GLY A 163 22.81 8.82 -29.43
N LYS A 164 23.40 8.38 -30.55
CA LYS A 164 23.92 7.01 -30.70
C LYS A 164 25.06 6.77 -29.73
N PRO A 165 25.16 5.68 -29.00
CA PRO A 165 26.41 5.21 -28.41
C PRO A 165 27.11 4.20 -29.33
N GLU A 166 28.36 4.45 -29.57
CA GLU A 166 29.32 3.55 -30.24
C GLU A 166 29.51 2.25 -29.44
N VAL A 167 29.51 1.14 -30.18
CA VAL A 167 29.85 -0.19 -29.68
C VAL A 167 31.37 -0.32 -29.69
N SER A 168 32.01 -0.41 -28.53
CA SER A 168 33.39 -0.84 -28.44
C SER A 168 33.44 -2.34 -28.08
N THR A 169 33.85 -3.13 -29.09
CA THR A 169 34.21 -4.54 -28.98
C THR A 169 35.62 -4.67 -28.43
N THR A 170 35.77 -5.30 -27.27
CA THR A 170 37.06 -5.91 -26.87
C THR A 170 36.82 -7.33 -26.36
N SER A 171 37.39 -8.27 -27.12
CA SER A 171 37.42 -9.70 -26.82
C SER A 171 38.48 -10.00 -25.75
N PRO A 172 38.31 -10.98 -24.87
CA PRO A 172 39.38 -11.47 -24.01
C PRO A 172 40.13 -12.66 -24.62
N VAL A 173 41.43 -12.57 -24.49
CA VAL A 173 42.43 -13.53 -24.90
C VAL A 173 42.44 -14.77 -24.00
N SER A 174 42.64 -15.92 -24.67
CA SER A 174 42.86 -17.24 -24.13
C SER A 174 44.09 -17.40 -23.26
N GLY A 175 44.03 -18.21 -22.22
CA GLY A 175 45.20 -18.69 -21.47
C GLY A 175 44.95 -20.07 -20.88
N ARG A 176 45.37 -21.10 -21.63
CA ARG A 176 45.52 -22.49 -21.15
C ARG A 176 46.65 -22.57 -20.13
N ARG A 177 46.52 -23.38 -19.07
CA ARG A 177 47.55 -24.32 -18.62
C ARG A 177 46.99 -25.49 -17.82
N ARG A 178 47.42 -26.69 -18.26
CA ARG A 178 47.31 -28.04 -17.69
C ARG A 178 48.35 -28.23 -16.58
N ALA A 179 48.01 -29.09 -15.61
CA ALA A 179 48.86 -30.11 -14.96
C ALA A 179 47.99 -30.76 -13.86
N ASP A 180 47.55 -31.96 -13.90
CA ASP A 180 48.13 -33.31 -13.86
C ASP A 180 48.90 -33.60 -12.55
N ARG A 181 48.37 -34.53 -11.78
CA ARG A 181 49.01 -35.67 -11.12
C ARG A 181 48.34 -36.13 -9.82
N ARG A 182 47.84 -37.38 -9.93
CA ARG A 182 48.13 -38.63 -9.20
C ARG A 182 47.56 -38.76 -7.77
N LYS A 183 46.66 -39.74 -7.69
CA LYS A 183 46.72 -41.07 -7.05
C LYS A 183 47.46 -41.14 -5.73
N GLN A 184 46.80 -41.58 -4.69
CA GLN A 184 47.19 -42.83 -3.97
C GLN A 184 46.03 -43.28 -3.05
N GLU A 185 45.73 -44.56 -3.24
CA GLU A 185 45.02 -45.48 -2.40
C GLU A 185 45.71 -45.69 -1.04
N VAL A 186 44.99 -46.16 -0.07
CA VAL A 186 45.23 -47.30 0.85
C VAL A 186 44.22 -47.16 1.98
N SER A 187 43.14 -48.01 2.12
CA SER A 187 43.14 -49.32 2.74
C SER A 187 43.26 -49.32 4.28
N GLY A 188 42.33 -50.01 4.93
CA GLY A 188 42.49 -50.73 6.19
C GLY A 188 41.57 -50.27 7.31
N SER A 189 40.53 -51.01 7.50
CA SER A 189 40.24 -51.96 8.59
C SER A 189 40.47 -51.42 10.03
N GLU A 190 39.43 -51.29 10.78
CA GLU A 190 38.83 -52.15 11.81
C GLU A 190 37.48 -51.61 12.26
#